data_0b84c24ed5b258cd3bcd74b10ed3865a
#
_entry.id   0b84c24ed5b258cd3bcd74b10ed3865a
#
_cell.length_a   1.000
_cell.length_b   1.000
_cell.length_c   1.000
_cell.angle_alpha   90.00
_cell.angle_beta   90.00
_cell.angle_gamma   90.00
#
_symmetry.space_group_name_H-M   'P 1'
#
loop_
_entity.id
_entity.type
_entity.pdbx_description
1 polymer ?
#
loop_
_entity_poly.entity_id
_entity_poly.type
_entity_poly.pdbx_seq_one_letter_code
_entity_poly.pdbx_strand_id
1 'polypeptide(L)'
;MKKIALILSLVLMMGCLAACGGNADATTPETTVPADTTVPVETNPDNAVSDNPVSFFSLSLGENYEDIRSMTVFSNEDGTVHVEYVGEVKKVGDLDESIFQDITAALAESGLAALNGKDAWGEGEANASMYIEFADASVLACGFSGEIPQEYRDGYAKLDAFFAQLTASIPEYVAQPMVNGEVEGTLLAELNGIIMGSGLENVDSYTISPVAKDEYFAYTLGLSTDAGIAHAAQGAPMMLTSAYSLSIVKLEEGADQDAVAADFAANVDWRKWVCVMPSDALVAVKDDMVLCLVAEGDTYTMTANGIEAAGWTVVETLENDEI
;
A
#
# COMPACT_ATOMS: atom_id res chain seq x y z
N MET A 1 -12.44 -7.10 17.08
CA MET A 1 -12.81 -6.40 15.83
C MET A 1 -12.73 -4.86 15.91
N LYS A 2 -13.10 -4.16 16.98
CA LYS A 2 -13.06 -2.66 17.02
C LYS A 2 -11.68 -2.06 17.34
N LYS A 3 -10.74 -2.80 17.89
CA LYS A 3 -9.42 -2.28 18.32
C LYS A 3 -8.35 -2.34 17.22
N ILE A 4 -8.41 -3.32 16.32
CA ILE A 4 -7.44 -3.50 15.21
C ILE A 4 -7.62 -2.41 14.14
N ALA A 5 -8.86 -2.01 13.85
CA ALA A 5 -9.14 -0.93 12.91
C ALA A 5 -8.60 0.45 13.35
N LEU A 6 -8.40 0.65 14.68
CA LEU A 6 -7.90 1.90 15.22
C LEU A 6 -6.37 2.03 15.09
N ILE A 7 -5.66 0.92 15.17
CA ILE A 7 -4.19 0.90 15.10
C ILE A 7 -3.71 1.09 13.65
N LEU A 8 -4.36 0.45 12.67
CA LEU A 8 -4.04 0.65 11.25
C LEU A 8 -4.29 2.10 10.79
N SER A 9 -5.31 2.78 11.34
CA SER A 9 -5.59 4.19 11.01
C SER A 9 -4.59 5.17 11.61
N LEU A 10 -3.90 4.82 12.70
CA LEU A 10 -2.94 5.71 13.37
C LEU A 10 -1.58 5.74 12.64
N VAL A 11 -1.16 4.61 12.08
CA VAL A 11 0.09 4.53 11.28
C VAL A 11 -0.06 5.26 9.94
N LEU A 12 -1.26 5.25 9.33
CA LEU A 12 -1.52 5.97 8.08
C LEU A 12 -1.64 7.49 8.24
N MET A 13 -1.97 8.02 9.44
CA MET A 13 -2.15 9.47 9.63
C MET A 13 -0.86 10.25 9.87
N MET A 14 0.27 9.63 10.19
CA MET A 14 1.54 10.33 10.38
C MET A 14 2.29 10.69 9.09
N GLY A 15 1.88 10.14 7.94
CA GLY A 15 2.53 10.41 6.63
C GLY A 15 2.02 11.63 5.85
N CYS A 16 0.89 12.23 6.21
CA CYS A 16 0.19 13.19 5.33
C CYS A 16 0.34 14.69 5.69
N LEU A 17 1.21 15.10 6.61
CA LEU A 17 1.27 16.51 7.08
C LEU A 17 2.42 17.36 6.51
N ALA A 18 3.15 16.91 5.50
CA ALA A 18 4.32 17.62 4.99
C ALA A 18 4.22 18.23 3.57
N ALA A 19 3.04 18.40 2.99
CA ALA A 19 2.96 19.00 1.65
C ALA A 19 1.76 19.94 1.50
N CYS A 20 1.89 21.21 1.93
CA CYS A 20 1.23 22.38 1.33
C CYS A 20 1.74 23.65 2.01
N GLY A 21 2.87 24.17 1.53
CA GLY A 21 3.36 25.52 1.84
C GLY A 21 2.90 26.50 0.77
N GLY A 22 1.88 27.27 1.04
CA GLY A 22 1.45 28.40 0.21
C GLY A 22 1.05 29.57 1.09
N ASN A 23 1.81 30.67 1.01
CA ASN A 23 1.57 31.95 1.67
C ASN A 23 0.21 32.56 1.29
N ALA A 24 -0.65 32.83 2.28
CA ALA A 24 -1.64 33.87 2.17
C ALA A 24 -1.96 34.40 3.58
N ASP A 25 -1.67 35.69 3.81
CA ASP A 25 -2.10 36.49 4.96
C ASP A 25 -3.63 36.49 5.07
N ALA A 26 -4.17 35.88 6.09
CA ALA A 26 -5.54 36.12 6.53
C ALA A 26 -5.62 35.87 8.04
N THR A 27 -5.89 36.95 8.77
CA THR A 27 -6.24 36.95 10.20
C THR A 27 -7.46 36.07 10.46
N THR A 28 -7.22 34.92 11.08
CA THR A 28 -8.28 34.00 11.51
C THR A 28 -8.40 34.04 13.03
N PRO A 29 -9.61 33.99 13.60
CA PRO A 29 -9.80 34.01 15.06
C PRO A 29 -9.28 32.73 15.70
N GLU A 30 -8.60 32.88 16.79
CA GLU A 30 -8.02 31.85 17.65
C GLU A 30 -9.07 30.84 18.10
N THR A 31 -9.15 29.71 17.43
CA THR A 31 -9.92 28.55 17.89
C THR A 31 -8.99 27.75 18.80
N THR A 32 -9.21 27.81 20.11
CA THR A 32 -8.53 26.95 21.06
C THR A 32 -8.86 25.50 20.77
N VAL A 33 -7.92 24.81 20.17
CA VAL A 33 -7.93 23.35 20.05
C VAL A 33 -7.85 22.77 21.47
N PRO A 34 -8.74 21.84 21.87
CA PRO A 34 -8.60 21.15 23.15
C PRO A 34 -7.27 20.42 23.19
N ALA A 35 -6.56 20.57 24.30
CA ALA A 35 -5.30 19.86 24.53
C ALA A 35 -5.48 18.37 24.29
N ASP A 36 -4.60 17.86 23.44
CA ASP A 36 -4.41 16.47 23.08
C ASP A 36 -4.46 15.58 24.33
N THR A 37 -5.49 14.74 24.42
CA THR A 37 -5.52 13.64 25.38
C THR A 37 -4.68 12.51 24.79
N THR A 38 -3.38 12.66 24.82
CA THR A 38 -2.46 11.52 24.71
C THR A 38 -2.78 10.59 25.88
N VAL A 39 -3.40 9.46 25.56
CA VAL A 39 -3.50 8.36 26.52
C VAL A 39 -2.05 7.99 26.85
N PRO A 40 -1.61 8.08 28.12
CA PRO A 40 -0.26 7.68 28.46
C PRO A 40 -0.12 6.21 28.11
N VAL A 41 0.80 5.87 27.20
CA VAL A 41 1.25 4.50 27.02
C VAL A 41 1.97 4.15 28.31
N GLU A 42 1.44 3.21 29.08
CA GLU A 42 2.13 2.69 30.27
C GLU A 42 3.39 1.97 29.77
N THR A 43 4.49 2.70 29.74
CA THR A 43 5.83 2.11 29.49
C THR A 43 6.26 1.34 30.73
N ASN A 44 6.84 0.17 30.53
CA ASN A 44 7.40 -0.61 31.64
C ASN A 44 8.49 0.23 32.35
N PRO A 45 8.30 0.67 33.62
CA PRO A 45 9.19 1.60 34.28
C PRO A 45 10.59 1.07 34.55
N ASP A 46 10.79 -0.25 34.46
CA ASP A 46 12.07 -0.89 34.80
C ASP A 46 12.98 -1.15 33.58
N ASN A 47 12.60 -0.72 32.37
CA ASN A 47 13.32 -0.99 31.10
C ASN A 47 13.66 -2.49 30.89
N ALA A 48 12.97 -3.38 31.56
CA ALA A 48 13.13 -4.82 31.42
C ALA A 48 12.21 -5.33 30.32
N VAL A 49 12.72 -6.25 29.51
CA VAL A 49 11.85 -7.05 28.63
C VAL A 49 10.89 -7.83 29.51
N SER A 50 9.61 -7.83 29.17
CA SER A 50 8.62 -8.63 29.90
C SER A 50 8.99 -10.11 29.85
N ASP A 51 8.71 -10.85 30.93
CA ASP A 51 8.83 -12.32 30.94
C ASP A 51 7.75 -12.99 30.07
N ASN A 52 6.74 -12.22 29.64
CA ASN A 52 5.70 -12.69 28.73
C ASN A 52 6.19 -12.67 27.28
N PRO A 53 5.67 -13.56 26.43
CA PRO A 53 6.01 -13.53 25.01
C PRO A 53 5.53 -12.25 24.35
N VAL A 54 6.23 -11.84 23.30
CA VAL A 54 5.78 -10.80 22.39
C VAL A 54 4.45 -11.19 21.77
N SER A 55 3.53 -10.25 21.60
CA SER A 55 2.24 -10.44 20.91
C SER A 55 2.12 -9.59 19.65
N PHE A 56 2.86 -8.49 19.61
CA PHE A 56 3.02 -7.65 18.43
C PHE A 56 4.43 -7.07 18.41
N PHE A 57 5.05 -7.01 17.24
CA PHE A 57 6.39 -6.50 17.07
C PHE A 57 6.47 -5.64 15.81
N SER A 58 6.99 -4.41 15.95
CA SER A 58 7.31 -3.55 14.83
C SER A 58 8.59 -2.79 15.12
N LEU A 59 9.56 -2.90 14.23
CA LEU A 59 10.86 -2.25 14.31
C LEU A 59 11.26 -1.74 12.94
N SER A 60 11.73 -0.49 12.85
CA SER A 60 12.21 0.08 11.59
C SER A 60 13.49 0.88 11.77
N LEU A 61 14.29 0.95 10.70
CA LEU A 61 15.46 1.79 10.58
C LEU A 61 15.58 2.26 9.13
N GLY A 62 15.60 3.58 8.90
CA GLY A 62 15.85 4.20 7.61
C GLY A 62 16.98 5.22 7.71
N GLU A 63 17.94 5.17 6.81
CA GLU A 63 18.98 6.21 6.68
C GLU A 63 18.47 7.40 5.85
N ASN A 64 17.46 7.17 5.01
CA ASN A 64 16.69 8.12 4.23
C ASN A 64 15.29 7.56 3.97
N TYR A 65 14.41 8.31 3.28
CA TYR A 65 13.04 7.88 3.00
C TYR A 65 12.92 6.71 2.01
N GLU A 66 13.98 6.39 1.26
CA GLU A 66 13.98 5.33 0.25
C GLU A 66 14.57 4.00 0.78
N ASP A 67 15.43 4.07 1.81
CA ASP A 67 16.11 2.90 2.39
C ASP A 67 15.55 2.58 3.79
N ILE A 68 14.29 2.20 3.85
CA ILE A 68 13.64 1.79 5.09
C ILE A 68 13.69 0.26 5.19
N ARG A 69 14.33 -0.22 6.24
CA ARG A 69 14.33 -1.63 6.65
C ARG A 69 13.38 -1.80 7.81
N SER A 70 12.63 -2.87 7.83
CA SER A 70 11.63 -3.08 8.89
C SER A 70 11.36 -4.56 9.16
N MET A 71 10.85 -4.81 10.34
CA MET A 71 10.38 -6.11 10.80
C MET A 71 9.04 -5.89 11.47
N THR A 72 8.01 -6.60 11.01
CA THR A 72 6.67 -6.54 11.60
C THR A 72 6.15 -7.95 11.81
N VAL A 73 5.58 -8.21 12.98
CA VAL A 73 5.05 -9.52 13.35
C VAL A 73 3.75 -9.33 14.12
N PHE A 74 2.71 -10.09 13.76
CA PHE A 74 1.44 -10.08 14.47
C PHE A 74 0.70 -11.42 14.29
N SER A 75 -0.21 -11.72 15.23
CA SER A 75 -1.04 -12.92 15.17
C SER A 75 -2.18 -12.78 14.16
N ASN A 76 -2.40 -13.80 13.36
CA ASN A 76 -3.58 -13.99 12.53
C ASN A 76 -4.75 -14.56 13.35
N GLU A 77 -5.97 -14.47 12.81
CA GLU A 77 -7.17 -15.02 13.45
C GLU A 77 -7.15 -16.56 13.54
N ASP A 78 -6.40 -17.24 12.68
CA ASP A 78 -6.27 -18.71 12.64
C ASP A 78 -5.18 -19.27 13.58
N GLY A 79 -4.48 -18.40 14.31
CA GLY A 79 -3.42 -18.75 15.24
C GLY A 79 -2.04 -18.89 14.59
N THR A 80 -1.89 -18.60 13.32
CA THR A 80 -0.58 -18.39 12.71
C THR A 80 -0.05 -16.97 13.00
N VAL A 81 1.23 -16.75 12.74
CA VAL A 81 1.90 -15.46 12.97
C VAL A 81 2.37 -14.91 11.64
N HIS A 82 1.81 -13.77 11.26
CA HIS A 82 2.26 -13.03 10.09
C HIS A 82 3.61 -12.36 10.34
N VAL A 83 4.54 -12.54 9.42
CA VAL A 83 5.87 -11.93 9.47
C VAL A 83 6.11 -11.17 8.18
N GLU A 84 6.41 -9.88 8.32
CA GLU A 84 6.93 -9.04 7.24
C GLU A 84 8.35 -8.61 7.61
N TYR A 85 9.32 -8.94 6.78
CA TYR A 85 10.72 -8.59 6.94
C TYR A 85 11.23 -7.88 5.69
N VAL A 86 11.73 -6.68 5.87
CA VAL A 86 12.34 -5.84 4.83
C VAL A 86 13.80 -5.62 5.22
N GLY A 87 14.68 -6.52 4.73
CA GLY A 87 16.13 -6.46 4.85
C GLY A 87 16.78 -6.14 3.50
N GLU A 88 17.73 -6.99 3.05
CA GLU A 88 18.26 -6.91 1.68
C GLU A 88 17.20 -7.27 0.64
N VAL A 89 16.27 -8.13 1.02
CA VAL A 89 15.09 -8.51 0.24
C VAL A 89 13.86 -8.46 1.14
N LYS A 90 12.70 -8.15 0.56
CA LYS A 90 11.42 -8.21 1.26
C LYS A 90 10.93 -9.65 1.31
N LYS A 91 10.49 -10.11 2.48
CA LYS A 91 9.87 -11.40 2.71
C LYS A 91 8.57 -11.24 3.48
N VAL A 92 7.53 -11.93 3.05
CA VAL A 92 6.20 -11.90 3.68
C VAL A 92 5.69 -13.35 3.74
N GLY A 93 5.24 -13.77 4.92
CA GLY A 93 4.69 -15.10 5.09
C GLY A 93 4.20 -15.35 6.51
N ASP A 94 3.62 -16.54 6.72
CA ASP A 94 3.08 -16.94 8.01
C ASP A 94 3.93 -18.05 8.63
N LEU A 95 4.14 -17.96 9.93
CA LEU A 95 4.92 -18.91 10.74
C LEU A 95 4.05 -19.47 11.88
N ASP A 96 4.60 -20.42 12.62
CA ASP A 96 3.98 -20.98 13.81
C ASP A 96 4.05 -20.01 15.00
N GLU A 97 3.04 -19.98 15.87
CA GLU A 97 2.94 -19.07 17.02
C GLU A 97 4.15 -19.21 17.99
N SER A 98 4.84 -20.35 18.01
CA SER A 98 6.03 -20.55 18.83
C SER A 98 7.14 -19.53 18.57
N ILE A 99 7.12 -18.87 17.40
CA ILE A 99 8.09 -17.86 17.00
C ILE A 99 8.12 -16.64 17.92
N PHE A 100 7.02 -16.31 18.58
CA PHE A 100 6.99 -15.19 19.53
C PHE A 100 7.95 -15.38 20.72
N GLN A 101 8.19 -16.63 21.12
CA GLN A 101 9.18 -16.91 22.17
C GLN A 101 10.60 -16.66 21.67
N ASP A 102 10.90 -17.05 20.44
CA ASP A 102 12.21 -16.84 19.85
C ASP A 102 12.48 -15.35 19.61
N ILE A 103 11.47 -14.60 19.16
CA ILE A 103 11.53 -13.14 19.01
C ILE A 103 11.75 -12.48 20.38
N THR A 104 11.06 -12.93 21.44
CA THR A 104 11.23 -12.42 22.79
C THR A 104 12.66 -12.61 23.26
N ALA A 105 13.24 -13.79 23.03
CA ALA A 105 14.63 -14.07 23.39
C ALA A 105 15.62 -13.20 22.60
N ALA A 106 15.43 -13.06 21.29
CA ALA A 106 16.27 -12.22 20.44
C ALA A 106 16.17 -10.73 20.83
N LEU A 107 14.97 -10.26 21.19
CA LEU A 107 14.76 -8.91 21.70
C LEU A 107 15.54 -8.66 22.99
N ALA A 108 15.52 -9.59 23.93
CA ALA A 108 16.28 -9.49 25.18
C ALA A 108 17.81 -9.38 24.92
N GLU A 109 18.33 -10.12 23.94
CA GLU A 109 19.74 -10.08 23.54
C GLU A 109 20.12 -8.83 22.74
N SER A 110 19.15 -8.16 22.11
CA SER A 110 19.40 -6.97 21.29
C SER A 110 19.90 -5.78 22.11
N GLY A 111 19.44 -5.63 23.35
CA GLY A 111 19.69 -4.49 24.22
C GLY A 111 18.72 -3.31 23.97
N LEU A 112 17.76 -3.43 23.05
CA LEU A 112 16.83 -2.36 22.69
C LEU A 112 15.87 -1.97 23.81
N ALA A 113 15.64 -2.86 24.79
CA ALA A 113 14.83 -2.54 25.96
C ALA A 113 15.33 -1.32 26.74
N ALA A 114 16.64 -1.07 26.73
CA ALA A 114 17.25 0.13 27.37
C ALA A 114 16.85 1.47 26.72
N LEU A 115 16.25 1.41 25.53
CA LEU A 115 15.78 2.59 24.80
C LEU A 115 14.27 2.85 24.99
N ASN A 116 13.59 2.05 25.81
CA ASN A 116 12.18 2.23 26.08
C ASN A 116 11.86 3.64 26.59
N GLY A 117 10.87 4.30 25.98
CA GLY A 117 10.44 5.65 26.30
C GLY A 117 11.43 6.75 25.87
N LYS A 118 12.47 6.45 25.11
CA LYS A 118 13.40 7.44 24.55
C LYS A 118 12.93 7.87 23.18
N ASP A 119 12.69 9.18 23.04
CA ASP A 119 12.38 9.82 21.77
C ASP A 119 13.33 10.99 21.53
N ALA A 120 13.82 11.13 20.31
CA ALA A 120 14.60 12.28 19.88
C ALA A 120 14.24 12.63 18.44
N TRP A 121 13.77 13.85 18.25
CA TRP A 121 13.34 14.37 16.95
C TRP A 121 14.30 15.47 16.51
N GLY A 122 15.01 15.25 15.42
CA GLY A 122 15.99 16.16 14.82
C GLY A 122 15.71 16.39 13.35
N GLU A 123 16.50 17.30 12.75
CA GLU A 123 16.47 17.52 11.30
C GLU A 123 17.26 16.41 10.59
N GLY A 124 16.73 15.91 9.48
CA GLY A 124 17.34 14.87 8.65
C GLY A 124 16.34 13.83 8.19
N GLU A 125 16.76 12.99 7.24
CA GLU A 125 15.92 11.97 6.63
C GLU A 125 15.98 10.62 7.38
N ALA A 126 17.01 10.43 8.19
CA ALA A 126 17.17 9.21 8.97
C ALA A 126 16.06 9.10 10.03
N ASN A 127 15.45 7.94 10.15
CA ASN A 127 14.44 7.66 11.14
C ASN A 127 14.55 6.22 11.66
N ALA A 128 14.11 6.01 12.90
CA ALA A 128 14.00 4.69 13.50
C ALA A 128 12.83 4.66 14.46
N SER A 129 12.13 3.54 14.51
CA SER A 129 11.03 3.35 15.46
C SER A 129 11.01 1.92 15.99
N MET A 130 10.57 1.78 17.22
CA MET A 130 10.30 0.52 17.87
C MET A 130 8.94 0.60 18.55
N TYR A 131 8.10 -0.40 18.32
CA TYR A 131 6.87 -0.62 19.06
C TYR A 131 6.67 -2.13 19.23
N ILE A 132 6.71 -2.58 20.47
CA ILE A 132 6.63 -4.00 20.82
C ILE A 132 5.63 -4.16 21.95
N GLU A 133 4.60 -4.97 21.74
CA GLU A 133 3.60 -5.31 22.73
C GLU A 133 3.79 -6.75 23.21
N PHE A 134 3.65 -6.97 24.50
CA PHE A 134 3.73 -8.28 25.13
C PHE A 134 2.33 -8.81 25.46
N ALA A 135 2.22 -10.11 25.76
CA ALA A 135 0.96 -10.77 26.05
C ALA A 135 0.25 -10.22 27.32
N ASP A 136 0.98 -9.54 28.22
CA ASP A 136 0.43 -8.85 29.37
C ASP A 136 0.03 -7.38 29.09
N ALA A 137 0.05 -6.99 27.80
CA ALA A 137 -0.18 -5.63 27.31
C ALA A 137 0.86 -4.59 27.77
N SER A 138 2.00 -4.99 28.32
CA SER A 138 3.14 -4.09 28.50
C SER A 138 3.78 -3.75 27.15
N VAL A 139 4.40 -2.58 27.04
CA VAL A 139 4.91 -2.04 25.77
C VAL A 139 6.35 -1.55 25.93
N LEU A 140 7.18 -1.83 24.93
CA LEU A 140 8.44 -1.15 24.67
C LEU A 140 8.26 -0.27 23.42
N ALA A 141 8.58 1.03 23.55
CA ALA A 141 8.48 1.94 22.42
C ALA A 141 9.60 2.99 22.46
N CYS A 142 10.13 3.36 21.29
CA CYS A 142 11.01 4.51 21.10
C CYS A 142 10.90 5.04 19.68
N GLY A 143 11.32 6.31 19.48
CA GLY A 143 11.32 6.94 18.16
C GLY A 143 12.47 7.91 18.00
N PHE A 144 13.14 7.88 16.85
CA PHE A 144 14.24 8.77 16.53
C PHE A 144 14.11 9.30 15.11
N SER A 145 14.45 10.59 14.90
CA SER A 145 14.64 11.15 13.56
C SER A 145 15.88 12.04 13.52
N GLY A 146 16.53 12.09 12.36
CA GLY A 146 17.77 12.82 12.14
C GLY A 146 18.98 12.07 12.68
N GLU A 147 19.21 12.02 13.97
CA GLU A 147 20.31 11.29 14.59
C GLU A 147 19.81 10.01 15.30
N ILE A 148 20.22 8.86 14.79
CA ILE A 148 19.85 7.56 15.34
C ILE A 148 20.94 7.12 16.33
N PRO A 149 20.62 6.81 17.60
CA PRO A 149 21.60 6.33 18.56
C PRO A 149 22.32 5.08 18.10
N GLN A 150 23.62 4.96 18.41
CA GLN A 150 24.41 3.78 18.00
C GLN A 150 23.88 2.50 18.66
N GLU A 151 23.38 2.61 19.88
CA GLU A 151 22.77 1.49 20.59
C GLU A 151 21.52 0.94 19.88
N TYR A 152 20.73 1.82 19.21
CA TYR A 152 19.61 1.41 18.38
C TYR A 152 20.12 0.64 17.15
N ARG A 153 21.10 1.18 16.44
CA ARG A 153 21.69 0.53 15.26
C ARG A 153 22.27 -0.84 15.59
N ASP A 154 22.98 -0.96 16.71
CA ASP A 154 23.59 -2.21 17.16
C ASP A 154 22.53 -3.25 17.54
N GLY A 155 21.47 -2.84 18.22
CA GLY A 155 20.34 -3.69 18.55
C GLY A 155 19.54 -4.12 17.31
N TYR A 156 19.29 -3.17 16.39
CA TYR A 156 18.66 -3.45 15.11
C TYR A 156 19.43 -4.49 14.31
N ALA A 157 20.76 -4.35 14.18
CA ALA A 157 21.58 -5.28 13.41
C ALA A 157 21.52 -6.72 13.95
N LYS A 158 21.39 -6.89 15.28
CA LYS A 158 21.21 -8.23 15.88
C LYS A 158 19.87 -8.85 15.52
N LEU A 159 18.80 -8.04 15.57
CA LEU A 159 17.47 -8.50 15.18
C LEU A 159 17.37 -8.72 13.67
N ASP A 160 18.01 -7.90 12.85
CA ASP A 160 18.09 -8.09 11.40
C ASP A 160 18.70 -9.46 11.05
N ALA A 161 19.83 -9.80 11.67
CA ALA A 161 20.47 -11.09 11.49
C ALA A 161 19.58 -12.28 11.97
N PHE A 162 18.85 -12.10 13.06
CA PHE A 162 17.89 -13.09 13.56
C PHE A 162 16.72 -13.25 12.58
N PHE A 163 16.09 -12.17 12.13
CA PHE A 163 14.97 -12.21 11.18
C PHE A 163 15.37 -12.75 9.81
N ALA A 164 16.58 -12.46 9.34
CA ALA A 164 17.11 -13.05 8.12
C ALA A 164 17.18 -14.60 8.21
N GLN A 165 17.55 -15.15 9.38
CA GLN A 165 17.55 -16.60 9.61
C GLN A 165 16.12 -17.15 9.78
N LEU A 166 15.29 -16.46 10.56
CA LEU A 166 13.90 -16.81 10.81
C LEU A 166 13.11 -16.94 9.51
N THR A 167 13.29 -15.99 8.60
CA THR A 167 12.59 -15.91 7.32
C THR A 167 13.32 -16.64 6.18
N ALA A 168 14.38 -17.42 6.47
CA ALA A 168 15.17 -18.09 5.42
C ALA A 168 14.33 -19.05 4.55
N SER A 169 13.31 -19.70 5.11
CA SER A 169 12.38 -20.56 4.38
C SER A 169 11.22 -19.83 3.68
N ILE A 170 11.02 -18.56 3.99
CA ILE A 170 10.00 -17.74 3.35
C ILE A 170 10.56 -17.26 2.00
N PRO A 171 9.84 -17.45 0.88
CA PRO A 171 10.29 -16.93 -0.41
C PRO A 171 10.37 -15.40 -0.40
N GLU A 172 11.15 -14.84 -1.31
CA GLU A 172 11.14 -13.40 -1.56
C GLU A 172 9.73 -12.95 -1.94
N TYR A 173 9.33 -11.82 -1.37
CA TYR A 173 8.04 -11.22 -1.70
C TYR A 173 8.08 -10.68 -3.12
N VAL A 174 7.17 -11.16 -3.93
CA VAL A 174 6.90 -10.58 -5.24
C VAL A 174 5.68 -9.68 -5.09
N ALA A 175 5.89 -8.37 -5.19
CA ALA A 175 4.80 -7.40 -5.13
C ALA A 175 3.73 -7.74 -6.17
N GLN A 176 2.48 -7.78 -5.74
CA GLN A 176 1.34 -8.09 -6.60
C GLN A 176 0.18 -7.16 -6.25
N PRO A 177 -0.64 -6.77 -7.23
CA PRO A 177 -1.87 -6.05 -6.96
C PRO A 177 -2.78 -6.84 -6.03
N MET A 178 -3.53 -6.15 -5.17
CA MET A 178 -4.58 -6.76 -4.39
C MET A 178 -5.76 -7.11 -5.30
N VAL A 179 -6.05 -8.38 -5.50
CA VAL A 179 -7.18 -8.84 -6.31
C VAL A 179 -8.36 -9.14 -5.40
N ASN A 180 -9.44 -8.38 -5.55
CA ASN A 180 -10.65 -8.51 -4.74
C ASN A 180 -11.77 -9.19 -5.52
N GLY A 181 -12.40 -10.16 -4.87
CA GLY A 181 -13.59 -10.84 -5.40
C GLY A 181 -13.32 -11.78 -6.56
N GLU A 182 -14.40 -12.25 -7.15
CA GLU A 182 -14.41 -13.13 -8.31
C GLU A 182 -15.26 -12.50 -9.41
N VAL A 183 -14.79 -12.54 -10.64
CA VAL A 183 -15.56 -12.17 -11.84
C VAL A 183 -15.62 -13.38 -12.74
N GLU A 184 -16.80 -13.66 -13.28
CA GLU A 184 -16.97 -14.70 -14.29
C GLU A 184 -16.10 -14.39 -15.51
N GLY A 185 -15.23 -15.34 -15.85
CA GLY A 185 -14.25 -15.18 -16.92
C GLY A 185 -12.85 -14.79 -16.42
N THR A 186 -12.04 -14.20 -17.31
CA THR A 186 -10.60 -13.96 -17.13
C THR A 186 -10.23 -12.52 -16.80
N LEU A 187 -11.20 -11.61 -16.57
CA LEU A 187 -10.97 -10.16 -16.48
C LEU A 187 -9.97 -9.76 -15.40
N LEU A 188 -10.10 -10.33 -14.19
CA LEU A 188 -9.17 -10.03 -13.09
C LEU A 188 -7.77 -10.53 -13.42
N ALA A 189 -7.66 -11.71 -14.04
CA ALA A 189 -6.38 -12.28 -14.45
C ALA A 189 -5.72 -11.46 -15.58
N GLU A 190 -6.50 -10.97 -16.55
CA GLU A 190 -6.00 -10.09 -17.62
C GLU A 190 -5.46 -8.78 -17.03
N LEU A 191 -6.23 -8.10 -16.15
CA LEU A 191 -5.75 -6.87 -15.49
C LEU A 191 -4.50 -7.11 -14.66
N ASN A 192 -4.48 -8.20 -13.87
CA ASN A 192 -3.31 -8.55 -13.08
C ASN A 192 -2.09 -8.82 -13.97
N GLY A 193 -2.26 -9.55 -15.06
CA GLY A 193 -1.21 -9.84 -16.03
C GLY A 193 -0.64 -8.57 -16.68
N ILE A 194 -1.50 -7.61 -17.03
CA ILE A 194 -1.09 -6.32 -17.62
C ILE A 194 -0.31 -5.50 -16.58
N ILE A 195 -0.84 -5.32 -15.36
CA ILE A 195 -0.20 -4.52 -14.32
C ILE A 195 1.15 -5.12 -13.94
N MET A 196 1.23 -6.43 -13.73
CA MET A 196 2.49 -7.13 -13.42
C MET A 196 3.49 -7.06 -14.58
N GLY A 197 3.01 -7.17 -15.83
CA GLY A 197 3.83 -7.11 -17.03
C GLY A 197 4.30 -5.71 -17.42
N SER A 198 3.70 -4.67 -16.84
CA SER A 198 4.01 -3.27 -17.16
C SER A 198 5.33 -2.79 -16.55
N GLY A 199 5.87 -3.49 -15.54
CA GLY A 199 7.07 -3.06 -14.83
C GLY A 199 6.84 -1.82 -13.95
N LEU A 200 5.60 -1.55 -13.56
CA LEU A 200 5.25 -0.50 -12.61
C LEU A 200 5.90 -0.75 -11.26
N GLU A 201 6.38 0.31 -10.62
CA GLU A 201 6.82 0.25 -9.24
C GLU A 201 5.62 0.17 -8.29
N ASN A 202 5.82 -0.41 -7.10
CA ASN A 202 4.81 -0.49 -6.03
C ASN A 202 3.46 -1.08 -6.50
N VAL A 203 3.49 -2.13 -7.32
CA VAL A 203 2.28 -2.79 -7.84
C VAL A 203 1.35 -3.30 -6.73
N ASP A 204 1.87 -3.57 -5.53
CA ASP A 204 1.11 -3.91 -4.32
C ASP A 204 0.27 -2.74 -3.76
N SER A 205 0.48 -1.52 -4.26
CA SER A 205 -0.41 -0.38 -3.99
C SER A 205 -1.65 -0.34 -4.90
N TYR A 206 -1.77 -1.25 -5.86
CA TYR A 206 -2.92 -1.32 -6.77
C TYR A 206 -3.94 -2.35 -6.30
N THR A 207 -5.21 -2.04 -6.51
CA THR A 207 -6.31 -2.99 -6.34
C THR A 207 -6.94 -3.32 -7.68
N ILE A 208 -7.31 -4.59 -7.87
CA ILE A 208 -8.07 -5.07 -9.01
C ILE A 208 -9.38 -5.61 -8.47
N SER A 209 -10.49 -5.05 -8.92
CA SER A 209 -11.82 -5.41 -8.42
C SER A 209 -12.84 -5.52 -9.55
N PRO A 210 -13.85 -6.40 -9.43
CA PRO A 210 -15.00 -6.37 -10.30
C PRO A 210 -15.75 -5.05 -10.14
N VAL A 211 -16.34 -4.56 -11.21
CA VAL A 211 -17.26 -3.42 -11.17
C VAL A 211 -18.69 -3.96 -11.11
N ALA A 212 -19.41 -3.60 -10.04
CA ALA A 212 -20.79 -4.04 -9.85
C ALA A 212 -21.70 -3.42 -10.92
N LYS A 213 -22.57 -4.23 -11.53
CA LYS A 213 -23.53 -3.77 -12.55
C LYS A 213 -24.75 -3.12 -11.87
N ASP A 214 -24.53 -1.92 -11.34
CA ASP A 214 -25.51 -1.06 -10.68
C ASP A 214 -25.72 0.25 -11.45
N GLU A 215 -26.43 1.20 -10.87
CA GLU A 215 -26.74 2.50 -11.50
C GLU A 215 -25.50 3.38 -11.79
N TYR A 216 -24.36 3.07 -11.20
CA TYR A 216 -23.08 3.77 -11.40
C TYR A 216 -22.12 3.05 -12.33
N PHE A 217 -22.50 1.87 -12.83
CA PHE A 217 -21.62 1.00 -13.61
C PHE A 217 -20.95 1.70 -14.80
N ALA A 218 -21.74 2.31 -15.67
CA ALA A 218 -21.24 3.02 -16.84
C ALA A 218 -20.35 4.21 -16.43
N TYR A 219 -20.80 5.00 -15.46
CA TYR A 219 -20.05 6.15 -14.94
C TYR A 219 -18.69 5.71 -14.34
N THR A 220 -18.65 4.65 -13.56
CA THR A 220 -17.42 4.12 -12.94
C THR A 220 -16.37 3.76 -13.99
N LEU A 221 -16.81 3.23 -15.12
CA LEU A 221 -15.95 2.80 -16.22
C LEU A 221 -15.56 3.95 -17.18
N GLY A 222 -16.28 5.07 -17.18
CA GLY A 222 -16.14 6.12 -18.18
C GLY A 222 -16.87 5.77 -19.48
N LEU A 223 -18.08 5.24 -19.36
CA LEU A 223 -18.97 4.90 -20.49
C LEU A 223 -20.27 5.70 -20.42
N SER A 224 -20.91 5.92 -21.55
CA SER A 224 -22.24 6.52 -21.60
C SER A 224 -23.38 5.53 -21.31
N THR A 225 -23.14 4.23 -21.51
CA THR A 225 -24.12 3.16 -21.36
C THR A 225 -23.47 1.84 -20.95
N ASP A 226 -24.23 0.95 -20.34
CA ASP A 226 -23.82 -0.43 -20.04
C ASP A 226 -24.30 -1.45 -21.10
N ALA A 227 -24.90 -0.98 -22.20
CA ALA A 227 -25.46 -1.84 -23.23
C ALA A 227 -24.37 -2.69 -23.91
N GLY A 228 -24.63 -3.98 -24.04
CA GLY A 228 -23.71 -4.95 -24.65
C GLY A 228 -22.54 -5.38 -23.77
N ILE A 229 -22.50 -4.98 -22.51
CA ILE A 229 -21.44 -5.37 -21.54
C ILE A 229 -21.97 -6.46 -20.62
N ALA A 230 -21.29 -7.62 -20.58
CA ALA A 230 -21.61 -8.71 -19.68
C ALA A 230 -21.00 -8.50 -18.29
N HIS A 231 -19.70 -8.22 -18.25
CA HIS A 231 -18.91 -8.07 -17.02
C HIS A 231 -17.88 -6.96 -17.18
N ALA A 232 -17.44 -6.40 -16.04
CA ALA A 232 -16.35 -5.44 -16.02
C ALA A 232 -15.48 -5.60 -14.77
N ALA A 233 -14.22 -5.17 -14.91
CA ALA A 233 -13.29 -5.06 -13.80
C ALA A 233 -12.42 -3.81 -13.98
N GLN A 234 -11.86 -3.32 -12.88
CA GLN A 234 -10.99 -2.14 -12.87
C GLN A 234 -9.78 -2.37 -11.98
N GLY A 235 -8.62 -1.95 -12.48
CA GLY A 235 -7.38 -1.81 -11.73
C GLY A 235 -7.12 -0.32 -11.43
N ALA A 236 -6.85 0.01 -10.17
CA ALA A 236 -6.56 1.36 -9.73
C ALA A 236 -5.67 1.36 -8.48
N PRO A 237 -4.87 2.42 -8.23
CA PRO A 237 -4.14 2.54 -6.97
C PRO A 237 -5.12 2.70 -5.81
N MET A 238 -4.75 2.18 -4.63
CA MET A 238 -5.54 2.30 -3.39
C MET A 238 -5.69 3.75 -2.93
N MET A 239 -4.74 4.61 -3.28
CA MET A 239 -4.79 6.05 -2.99
C MET A 239 -4.89 6.85 -4.27
N LEU A 240 -5.77 7.85 -4.30
CA LEU A 240 -6.02 8.72 -5.46
C LEU A 240 -4.95 9.83 -5.62
N THR A 241 -3.70 9.54 -5.28
CA THR A 241 -2.56 10.46 -5.44
C THR A 241 -1.89 10.34 -6.81
N SER A 242 -2.25 9.32 -7.58
CA SER A 242 -1.80 9.09 -8.95
C SER A 242 -3.02 8.99 -9.87
N ALA A 243 -2.96 9.65 -11.00
CA ALA A 243 -3.98 9.54 -12.04
C ALA A 243 -3.78 8.23 -12.81
N TYR A 244 -4.48 7.18 -12.38
CA TYR A 244 -4.44 5.88 -13.03
C TYR A 244 -5.77 5.15 -12.91
N SER A 245 -6.26 4.64 -14.03
CA SER A 245 -7.41 3.73 -14.10
C SER A 245 -7.25 2.82 -15.30
N LEU A 246 -7.26 1.53 -15.06
CA LEU A 246 -7.25 0.49 -16.11
C LEU A 246 -8.56 -0.28 -16.02
N SER A 247 -9.50 0.01 -16.91
CA SER A 247 -10.82 -0.61 -16.96
C SER A 247 -10.86 -1.64 -18.07
N ILE A 248 -11.48 -2.79 -17.83
CA ILE A 248 -11.71 -3.84 -18.81
C ILE A 248 -13.17 -4.28 -18.77
N VAL A 249 -13.77 -4.45 -19.94
CA VAL A 249 -15.13 -4.98 -20.09
C VAL A 249 -15.11 -6.22 -20.97
N LYS A 250 -15.94 -7.19 -20.62
CA LYS A 250 -16.30 -8.34 -21.45
C LYS A 250 -17.64 -8.09 -22.10
N LEU A 251 -17.73 -8.31 -23.39
CA LEU A 251 -18.92 -8.05 -24.17
C LEU A 251 -19.91 -9.21 -24.09
N GLU A 252 -21.18 -8.90 -24.25
CA GLU A 252 -22.25 -9.86 -24.51
C GLU A 252 -22.10 -10.44 -25.92
N GLU A 253 -22.63 -11.66 -26.14
CA GLU A 253 -22.60 -12.27 -27.48
C GLU A 253 -23.33 -11.38 -28.50
N GLY A 254 -22.63 -11.04 -29.57
CA GLY A 254 -23.16 -10.20 -30.65
C GLY A 254 -23.13 -8.69 -30.37
N ALA A 255 -22.54 -8.24 -29.28
CA ALA A 255 -22.33 -6.84 -29.03
C ALA A 255 -21.33 -6.24 -30.01
N ASP A 256 -21.51 -4.95 -30.33
CA ASP A 256 -20.64 -4.20 -31.24
C ASP A 256 -19.41 -3.69 -30.49
N GLN A 257 -18.28 -4.37 -30.67
CA GLN A 257 -17.00 -4.04 -30.02
C GLN A 257 -16.50 -2.64 -30.40
N ASP A 258 -16.64 -2.26 -31.67
CA ASP A 258 -16.18 -0.95 -32.15
C ASP A 258 -17.02 0.17 -31.53
N ALA A 259 -18.33 -0.05 -31.34
CA ALA A 259 -19.19 0.91 -30.66
C ALA A 259 -18.83 1.10 -29.19
N VAL A 260 -18.49 0.02 -28.47
CA VAL A 260 -18.06 0.12 -27.06
C VAL A 260 -16.68 0.78 -26.96
N ALA A 261 -15.75 0.48 -27.86
CA ALA A 261 -14.45 1.13 -27.91
C ALA A 261 -14.58 2.64 -28.19
N ALA A 262 -15.45 3.03 -29.15
CA ALA A 262 -15.75 4.43 -29.44
C ALA A 262 -16.43 5.15 -28.26
N ASP A 263 -17.29 4.44 -27.49
CA ASP A 263 -17.92 5.01 -26.30
C ASP A 263 -16.90 5.29 -25.19
N PHE A 264 -15.94 4.39 -24.95
CA PHE A 264 -14.81 4.66 -24.05
C PHE A 264 -14.03 5.90 -24.48
N ALA A 265 -13.64 5.97 -25.76
CA ALA A 265 -12.86 7.09 -26.27
C ALA A 265 -13.58 8.44 -26.14
N ALA A 266 -14.91 8.45 -26.35
CA ALA A 266 -15.72 9.66 -26.27
C ALA A 266 -16.02 10.14 -24.86
N ASN A 267 -15.91 9.27 -23.83
CA ASN A 267 -16.35 9.55 -22.47
C ASN A 267 -15.23 9.40 -21.42
N VAL A 268 -13.96 9.52 -21.82
CA VAL A 268 -12.83 9.52 -20.88
C VAL A 268 -13.03 10.64 -19.85
N ASP A 269 -13.12 10.27 -18.57
CA ASP A 269 -13.24 11.25 -17.49
C ASP A 269 -11.85 11.71 -17.01
N TRP A 270 -11.37 12.80 -17.58
CA TRP A 270 -10.09 13.42 -17.22
C TRP A 270 -10.07 14.04 -15.82
N ARG A 271 -11.24 14.23 -15.19
CA ARG A 271 -11.42 14.89 -13.90
C ARG A 271 -11.83 13.94 -12.77
N LYS A 272 -11.72 12.65 -12.99
CA LYS A 272 -12.02 11.62 -11.98
C LYS A 272 -11.21 11.78 -10.69
N TRP A 273 -10.01 12.36 -10.77
CA TRP A 273 -9.09 12.55 -9.64
C TRP A 273 -9.15 13.97 -9.08
N VAL A 274 -9.00 14.12 -7.77
CA VAL A 274 -9.20 15.41 -7.07
C VAL A 274 -7.99 16.34 -7.19
N CYS A 275 -6.76 15.78 -7.14
CA CYS A 275 -5.53 16.58 -7.04
C CYS A 275 -4.56 16.39 -8.21
N VAL A 276 -4.83 15.46 -9.10
CA VAL A 276 -3.99 15.13 -10.25
C VAL A 276 -4.87 14.98 -11.49
N MET A 277 -4.30 15.24 -12.65
CA MET A 277 -4.99 15.05 -13.92
C MET A 277 -4.15 14.15 -14.82
N PRO A 278 -4.75 13.13 -15.44
CA PRO A 278 -4.05 12.30 -16.40
C PRO A 278 -3.77 13.07 -17.68
N SER A 279 -2.64 12.79 -18.31
CA SER A 279 -2.26 13.38 -19.60
C SER A 279 -2.75 12.56 -20.77
N ASP A 280 -2.90 11.24 -20.61
CA ASP A 280 -3.08 10.31 -21.72
C ASP A 280 -4.13 9.25 -21.41
N ALA A 281 -4.79 8.78 -22.49
CA ALA A 281 -5.61 7.59 -22.45
C ALA A 281 -5.43 6.76 -23.71
N LEU A 282 -5.72 5.45 -23.62
CA LEU A 282 -5.85 4.59 -24.79
C LEU A 282 -7.03 3.64 -24.63
N VAL A 283 -7.56 3.21 -25.77
CA VAL A 283 -8.54 2.14 -25.87
C VAL A 283 -7.92 1.00 -26.68
N ALA A 284 -8.06 -0.21 -26.16
CA ALA A 284 -7.54 -1.42 -26.82
C ALA A 284 -8.60 -2.53 -26.83
N VAL A 285 -8.48 -3.43 -27.79
CA VAL A 285 -9.40 -4.55 -27.98
C VAL A 285 -8.64 -5.89 -28.04
N LYS A 286 -9.29 -6.94 -27.52
CA LYS A 286 -8.79 -8.32 -27.59
C LYS A 286 -9.97 -9.28 -27.46
N ASP A 287 -10.11 -10.19 -28.43
CA ASP A 287 -11.23 -11.14 -28.47
C ASP A 287 -12.59 -10.45 -28.32
N ASP A 288 -13.38 -10.80 -27.29
CA ASP A 288 -14.66 -10.20 -26.95
C ASP A 288 -14.54 -9.16 -25.80
N MET A 289 -13.37 -8.52 -25.68
CA MET A 289 -13.09 -7.55 -24.61
C MET A 289 -12.66 -6.20 -25.16
N VAL A 290 -12.98 -5.15 -24.40
CA VAL A 290 -12.50 -3.78 -24.63
C VAL A 290 -11.85 -3.28 -23.33
N LEU A 291 -10.74 -2.59 -23.47
CA LEU A 291 -9.96 -2.04 -22.35
C LEU A 291 -9.78 -0.53 -22.56
N CYS A 292 -9.84 0.22 -21.47
CA CYS A 292 -9.49 1.65 -21.44
C CYS A 292 -8.46 1.88 -20.31
N LEU A 293 -7.31 2.43 -20.69
CA LEU A 293 -6.30 2.97 -19.78
C LEU A 293 -6.41 4.49 -19.75
N VAL A 294 -6.42 5.07 -18.55
CA VAL A 294 -6.26 6.51 -18.32
C VAL A 294 -5.16 6.69 -17.32
N ALA A 295 -4.07 7.37 -17.67
CA ALA A 295 -2.91 7.52 -16.80
C ALA A 295 -2.08 8.76 -17.19
N GLU A 296 -1.00 8.99 -16.46
CA GLU A 296 -0.07 10.08 -16.71
C GLU A 296 1.37 9.58 -16.96
N GLY A 297 2.12 10.27 -17.81
CA GLY A 297 3.55 10.19 -17.97
C GLY A 297 4.11 8.78 -18.14
N ASP A 298 5.12 8.44 -17.32
CA ASP A 298 5.79 7.14 -17.39
C ASP A 298 4.86 5.98 -17.03
N THR A 299 3.90 6.19 -16.11
CA THR A 299 2.91 5.17 -15.73
C THR A 299 2.03 4.79 -16.92
N TYR A 300 1.61 5.78 -17.73
CA TYR A 300 0.90 5.51 -18.98
C TYR A 300 1.77 4.70 -19.95
N THR A 301 3.00 5.15 -20.21
CA THR A 301 3.89 4.51 -21.18
C THR A 301 4.19 3.05 -20.79
N MET A 302 4.50 2.81 -19.50
CA MET A 302 4.78 1.47 -18.98
C MET A 302 3.56 0.56 -19.10
N THR A 303 2.36 1.05 -18.74
CA THR A 303 1.13 0.26 -18.83
C THR A 303 0.73 0.00 -20.28
N ALA A 304 0.86 0.97 -21.18
CA ALA A 304 0.61 0.80 -22.61
C ALA A 304 1.49 -0.31 -23.21
N ASN A 305 2.78 -0.32 -22.88
CA ASN A 305 3.69 -1.41 -23.28
C ASN A 305 3.24 -2.77 -22.71
N GLY A 306 2.77 -2.82 -21.46
CA GLY A 306 2.21 -4.02 -20.83
C GLY A 306 0.95 -4.53 -21.55
N ILE A 307 0.08 -3.64 -21.97
CA ILE A 307 -1.15 -3.93 -22.74
C ILE A 307 -0.78 -4.57 -24.07
N GLU A 308 0.14 -3.99 -24.84
CA GLU A 308 0.60 -4.53 -26.12
C GLU A 308 1.28 -5.89 -25.93
N ALA A 309 2.15 -6.01 -24.91
CA ALA A 309 2.83 -7.29 -24.61
C ALA A 309 1.86 -8.40 -24.20
N ALA A 310 0.70 -8.06 -23.61
CA ALA A 310 -0.39 -8.99 -23.31
C ALA A 310 -1.26 -9.35 -24.52
N GLY A 311 -0.92 -8.85 -25.71
CA GLY A 311 -1.56 -9.20 -26.98
C GLY A 311 -2.82 -8.39 -27.29
N TRP A 312 -3.01 -7.23 -26.67
CA TRP A 312 -4.07 -6.30 -26.98
C TRP A 312 -3.73 -5.44 -28.21
N THR A 313 -4.74 -5.07 -28.97
CA THR A 313 -4.61 -4.16 -30.13
C THR A 313 -5.13 -2.80 -29.72
N VAL A 314 -4.25 -1.80 -29.68
CA VAL A 314 -4.65 -0.40 -29.46
C VAL A 314 -5.41 0.11 -30.67
N VAL A 315 -6.61 0.63 -30.46
CA VAL A 315 -7.51 1.16 -31.50
C VAL A 315 -7.65 2.67 -31.44
N GLU A 316 -7.42 3.28 -30.28
CA GLU A 316 -7.48 4.73 -30.10
C GLU A 316 -6.46 5.17 -29.05
N THR A 317 -5.87 6.36 -29.24
CA THR A 317 -5.03 7.07 -28.26
C THR A 317 -5.51 8.50 -28.14
N LEU A 318 -5.59 9.00 -26.92
CA LEU A 318 -6.16 10.29 -26.58
C LEU A 318 -5.19 11.08 -25.71
N GLU A 319 -5.08 12.36 -25.95
CA GLU A 319 -4.33 13.31 -25.13
C GLU A 319 -5.30 14.26 -24.44
N ASN A 320 -4.99 14.68 -23.23
CA ASN A 320 -5.79 15.64 -22.49
C ASN A 320 -5.41 17.07 -22.87
N ASP A 321 -6.22 17.72 -23.68
CA ASP A 321 -6.00 19.09 -24.15
C ASP A 321 -6.19 20.17 -23.05
N GLU A 322 -6.56 19.78 -21.82
CA GLU A 322 -6.80 20.70 -20.70
C GLU A 322 -5.56 20.95 -19.81
N ILE A 323 -4.41 20.33 -20.10
CA ILE A 323 -3.15 20.43 -19.33
C ILE A 323 -2.19 21.42 -19.99
#